data_bc29993d6525a57d909cbf9490f40e4f
#
_entry.id   bc29993d6525a57d909cbf9490f40e4f
#
_cell.length_a   1.000
_cell.length_b   1.000
_cell.length_c   1.000
_cell.angle_alpha   90.00
_cell.angle_beta   90.00
_cell.angle_gamma   90.00
#
_symmetry.space_group_name_H-M   'P 1'
#
loop_
_entity.id
_entity.type
_entity.pdbx_description
1 polymer ?
#
loop_
_entity_poly.entity_id
_entity_poly.type
_entity_poly.pdbx_seq_one_letter_code
_entity_poly.pdbx_strand_id
1 'polypeptide(L)'
;MVLQSRSSALRTLIIASGNPQKVAEIETMLGPINVSVQRQPSELDVEETGSTYLENARLKAIAAAARTGCWALADDSGLEVDALDGAPGLYTARLASSNEEKLSKLMQAMADVPYRSARFRSAMVLLLTRWSLR
;
A
#
# COMPACT_ATOMS: atom_id res chain seq x y z
N MET A 1 -14.67 33.26 16.76
CA MET A 1 -15.06 33.64 15.47
C MET A 1 -14.31 32.95 14.35
N VAL A 2 -13.25 33.56 13.92
CA VAL A 2 -12.43 33.00 12.85
C VAL A 2 -11.87 31.63 13.20
N LEU A 3 -11.67 31.38 14.48
CA LEU A 3 -11.12 30.11 14.96
C LEU A 3 -12.01 28.89 14.68
N GLN A 4 -13.31 29.12 14.56
CA GLN A 4 -14.24 28.00 14.33
C GLN A 4 -14.06 27.40 12.94
N SER A 5 -13.81 28.23 11.93
CA SER A 5 -13.62 27.71 10.58
C SER A 5 -12.33 26.92 10.45
N ARG A 6 -11.32 27.24 11.27
CA ARG A 6 -10.06 26.49 11.27
C ARG A 6 -10.18 25.15 11.94
N SER A 7 -10.95 25.07 13.03
CA SER A 7 -11.11 23.83 13.78
C SER A 7 -11.92 22.78 13.04
N SER A 8 -12.71 23.18 12.03
CA SER A 8 -13.49 22.24 11.25
C SER A 8 -12.72 21.66 10.07
N ALA A 9 -11.55 22.22 9.75
CA ALA A 9 -10.76 21.73 8.61
C ALA A 9 -9.92 20.53 9.01
N LEU A 10 -10.20 19.40 8.41
CA LEU A 10 -9.40 18.19 8.59
C LEU A 10 -8.28 18.15 7.56
N ARG A 11 -7.13 17.64 7.99
CA ARG A 11 -6.06 17.34 7.06
C ARG A 11 -6.42 16.13 6.22
N THR A 12 -6.05 16.18 4.97
CA THR A 12 -6.29 15.07 4.04
C THR A 12 -5.14 14.08 4.08
N LEU A 13 -5.48 12.81 4.18
CA LEU A 13 -4.56 11.69 4.05
C LEU A 13 -4.94 10.88 2.83
N ILE A 14 -4.03 10.79 1.87
CA ILE A 14 -4.24 9.99 0.67
C ILE A 14 -3.74 8.56 0.92
N ILE A 15 -4.58 7.60 0.62
CA ILE A 15 -4.14 6.20 0.59
C ILE A 15 -3.57 5.94 -0.80
N ALA A 16 -2.25 5.75 -0.85
CA ALA A 16 -1.48 5.66 -2.08
C ALA A 16 -1.49 4.24 -2.63
N SER A 17 -2.66 3.83 -3.10
CA SER A 17 -2.85 2.52 -3.72
C SER A 17 -3.87 2.64 -4.84
N GLY A 18 -3.60 1.98 -5.96
CA GLY A 18 -4.54 1.85 -7.05
C GLY A 18 -5.50 0.67 -6.90
N ASN A 19 -5.37 -0.10 -5.83
CA ASN A 19 -6.21 -1.28 -5.58
C ASN A 19 -7.35 -0.90 -4.64
N PRO A 20 -8.61 -0.88 -5.13
CA PRO A 20 -9.75 -0.47 -4.31
C PRO A 20 -9.95 -1.35 -3.06
N GLN A 21 -9.65 -2.63 -3.16
CA GLN A 21 -9.77 -3.54 -2.03
C GLN A 21 -8.74 -3.21 -0.94
N LYS A 22 -7.52 -2.93 -1.33
CA LYS A 22 -6.46 -2.52 -0.41
C LYS A 22 -6.84 -1.22 0.29
N VAL A 23 -7.36 -0.26 -0.47
CA VAL A 23 -7.82 1.02 0.09
C VAL A 23 -8.90 0.81 1.12
N ALA A 24 -9.90 -0.03 0.82
CA ALA A 24 -10.97 -0.33 1.75
C ALA A 24 -10.46 -1.00 3.02
N GLU A 25 -9.51 -1.91 2.90
CA GLU A 25 -8.88 -2.56 4.05
C GLU A 25 -8.17 -1.56 4.96
N ILE A 26 -7.40 -0.66 4.35
CA ILE A 26 -6.67 0.36 5.11
C ILE A 26 -7.64 1.32 5.79
N GLU A 27 -8.68 1.76 5.09
CA GLU A 27 -9.71 2.61 5.68
C GLU A 27 -10.35 1.96 6.90
N THR A 28 -10.65 0.67 6.80
CA THR A 28 -11.23 -0.09 7.91
C THR A 28 -10.27 -0.19 9.08
N MET A 29 -8.98 -0.46 8.81
CA MET A 29 -7.97 -0.56 9.86
C MET A 29 -7.71 0.76 10.57
N LEU A 30 -7.75 1.87 9.84
CA LEU A 30 -7.56 3.18 10.43
C LEU A 30 -8.72 3.55 11.36
N GLY A 31 -9.94 3.12 10.99
CA GLY A 31 -11.12 3.48 11.74
C GLY A 31 -11.36 4.98 11.78
N PRO A 32 -12.12 5.46 12.78
CA PRO A 32 -12.35 6.90 12.92
C PRO A 32 -11.10 7.60 13.45
N ILE A 33 -10.53 8.46 12.64
CA ILE A 33 -9.36 9.27 12.99
C ILE A 33 -9.60 10.72 12.57
N ASN A 34 -8.80 11.62 13.11
CA ASN A 34 -8.98 13.05 12.92
C ASN A 34 -8.29 13.55 11.63
N VAL A 35 -8.45 12.81 10.55
CA VAL A 35 -8.04 13.21 9.22
C VAL A 35 -9.10 12.78 8.21
N SER A 36 -9.13 13.45 7.07
CA SER A 36 -10.00 13.07 5.96
C SER A 36 -9.26 12.06 5.07
N VAL A 37 -9.66 10.82 5.12
CA VAL A 37 -9.02 9.76 4.35
C VAL A 37 -9.62 9.73 2.95
N GLN A 38 -8.79 9.80 1.93
CA GLN A 38 -9.21 9.83 0.54
C GLN A 38 -8.35 8.91 -0.31
N ARG A 39 -8.88 8.50 -1.43
CA ARG A 39 -8.17 7.68 -2.40
C ARG A 39 -7.25 8.55 -3.26
N GLN A 40 -6.19 7.94 -3.78
CA GLN A 40 -5.34 8.62 -4.74
C GLN A 40 -6.10 8.89 -6.05
N PRO A 41 -5.64 9.86 -6.87
CA PRO A 41 -6.22 10.07 -8.20
C PRO A 41 -6.20 8.77 -9.02
N SER A 42 -7.28 8.51 -9.75
CA SER A 42 -7.48 7.24 -10.46
C SER A 42 -6.48 7.03 -11.59
N GLU A 43 -5.94 8.12 -12.14
CA GLU A 43 -4.95 8.06 -13.22
C GLU A 43 -3.52 7.88 -12.72
N LEU A 44 -3.31 7.92 -11.41
CA LEU A 44 -1.97 7.76 -10.85
C LEU A 44 -1.54 6.30 -10.89
N ASP A 45 -0.52 6.02 -11.66
CA ASP A 45 0.07 4.69 -11.80
C ASP A 45 1.55 4.78 -11.48
N VAL A 46 1.98 4.07 -10.47
CA VAL A 46 3.35 4.13 -9.98
C VAL A 46 4.05 2.81 -10.23
N GLU A 47 5.15 2.86 -10.98
CA GLU A 47 5.97 1.68 -11.18
C GLU A 47 6.71 1.32 -9.89
N GLU A 48 6.57 0.08 -9.48
CA GLU A 48 7.23 -0.44 -8.30
C GLU A 48 8.59 -1.02 -8.71
N THR A 49 9.58 -0.14 -8.83
CA THR A 49 10.92 -0.48 -9.30
C THR A 49 11.92 -0.73 -8.19
N GLY A 50 11.47 -0.65 -6.94
CA GLY A 50 12.32 -0.88 -5.78
C GLY A 50 12.70 -2.34 -5.61
N SER A 51 13.76 -2.57 -4.85
CA SER A 51 14.22 -3.91 -4.52
C SER A 51 13.77 -4.38 -3.14
N THR A 52 13.05 -3.54 -2.41
CA THR A 52 12.47 -3.87 -1.11
C THR A 52 11.04 -3.38 -1.02
N TYR A 53 10.27 -3.95 -0.10
CA TYR A 53 8.90 -3.46 0.17
C TYR A 53 8.93 -1.99 0.60
N LEU A 54 9.90 -1.62 1.42
CA LEU A 54 10.02 -0.23 1.88
C LEU A 54 10.24 0.73 0.72
N GLU A 55 11.14 0.38 -0.20
CA GLU A 55 11.41 1.22 -1.37
C GLU A 55 10.15 1.41 -2.21
N ASN A 56 9.41 0.33 -2.45
CA ASN A 56 8.18 0.42 -3.24
C ASN A 56 7.10 1.22 -2.52
N ALA A 57 6.94 1.04 -1.22
CA ALA A 57 6.01 1.84 -0.44
C ALA A 57 6.37 3.33 -0.50
N ARG A 58 7.66 3.65 -0.41
CA ARG A 58 8.14 5.04 -0.53
C ARG A 58 7.83 5.64 -1.89
N LEU A 59 8.08 4.90 -2.96
CA LEU A 59 7.77 5.36 -4.31
C LEU A 59 6.30 5.75 -4.44
N LYS A 60 5.42 4.92 -3.92
CA LYS A 60 3.98 5.18 -3.98
C LYS A 60 3.57 6.37 -3.13
N ALA A 61 4.08 6.47 -1.92
CA ALA A 61 3.75 7.58 -1.03
C ALA A 61 4.26 8.91 -1.60
N ILE A 62 5.48 8.94 -2.12
CA ILE A 62 6.06 10.14 -2.71
C ILE A 62 5.25 10.59 -3.93
N ALA A 63 4.88 9.66 -4.79
CA ALA A 63 4.10 9.99 -5.99
C ALA A 63 2.73 10.56 -5.63
N ALA A 64 2.04 9.95 -4.67
CA ALA A 64 0.73 10.42 -4.24
C ALA A 64 0.81 11.80 -3.57
N ALA A 65 1.79 12.00 -2.70
CA ALA A 65 2.00 13.28 -2.04
C ALA A 65 2.37 14.38 -3.04
N ALA A 66 3.24 14.09 -3.98
CA ALA A 66 3.63 15.05 -5.02
C ALA A 66 2.45 15.45 -5.90
N ARG A 67 1.60 14.48 -6.22
CA ARG A 67 0.44 14.73 -7.08
C ARG A 67 -0.66 15.52 -6.39
N THR A 68 -0.88 15.30 -5.10
CA THR A 68 -2.02 15.85 -4.37
C THR A 68 -1.65 16.98 -3.43
N GLY A 69 -0.39 17.10 -3.04
CA GLY A 69 0.04 18.04 -2.00
C GLY A 69 -0.39 17.62 -0.60
N CYS A 70 -0.92 16.43 -0.44
CA CYS A 70 -1.47 15.94 0.82
C CYS A 70 -0.54 14.93 1.48
N TRP A 71 -0.79 14.62 2.73
CA TRP A 71 -0.17 13.47 3.38
C TRP A 71 -0.52 12.20 2.63
N ALA A 72 0.39 11.25 2.61
CA ALA A 72 0.17 10.00 1.90
C ALA A 72 0.62 8.82 2.75
N LEU A 73 -0.20 7.77 2.74
CA LEU A 73 0.09 6.50 3.36
C LEU A 73 0.16 5.45 2.28
N ALA A 74 1.26 4.73 2.21
CA ALA A 74 1.43 3.64 1.27
C ALA A 74 1.93 2.40 2.00
N ASP A 75 1.61 1.26 1.45
CA ASP A 75 2.22 0.01 1.88
C ASP A 75 2.70 -0.77 0.67
N ASP A 76 3.60 -1.68 0.92
CA ASP A 76 3.93 -2.74 -0.01
C ASP A 76 4.13 -4.01 0.80
N SER A 77 3.60 -5.12 0.30
CA SER A 77 3.59 -6.37 1.05
C SER A 77 3.75 -7.55 0.12
N GLY A 78 4.15 -8.66 0.68
CA GLY A 78 4.31 -9.88 -0.09
C GLY A 78 4.33 -11.12 0.77
N LEU A 79 4.09 -12.25 0.10
CA LEU A 79 4.20 -13.57 0.68
C LEU A 79 5.59 -14.12 0.34
N GLU A 80 6.31 -14.53 1.36
CA GLU A 80 7.63 -15.15 1.21
C GLU A 80 7.55 -16.61 1.64
N VAL A 81 7.75 -17.51 0.71
CA VAL A 81 7.69 -18.95 0.98
C VAL A 81 9.12 -19.47 1.06
N ASP A 82 9.46 -20.09 2.19
CA ASP A 82 10.84 -20.51 2.45
C ASP A 82 11.32 -21.57 1.45
N ALA A 83 10.47 -22.52 1.10
CA ALA A 83 10.82 -23.56 0.13
C ALA A 83 11.00 -23.02 -1.29
N LEU A 84 10.52 -21.81 -1.56
CA LEU A 84 10.66 -21.13 -2.85
C LEU A 84 11.71 -20.02 -2.79
N ASP A 85 12.57 -20.08 -1.79
CA ASP A 85 13.65 -19.10 -1.59
C ASP A 85 13.12 -17.65 -1.45
N GLY A 86 11.99 -17.51 -0.76
CA GLY A 86 11.35 -16.22 -0.52
C GLY A 86 10.37 -15.78 -1.61
N ALA A 87 10.25 -16.53 -2.70
CA ALA A 87 9.27 -16.17 -3.73
C ALA A 87 7.84 -16.44 -3.24
N PRO A 88 6.82 -15.75 -3.75
CA PRO A 88 6.86 -14.70 -4.76
C PRO A 88 7.38 -13.33 -4.28
N GLY A 89 7.40 -13.07 -2.97
CA GLY A 89 8.00 -11.87 -2.40
C GLY A 89 7.48 -10.58 -3.02
N LEU A 90 8.38 -9.76 -3.56
CA LEU A 90 8.01 -8.48 -4.19
C LEU A 90 7.03 -8.64 -5.35
N TYR A 91 6.97 -9.81 -5.96
CA TYR A 91 6.12 -10.08 -7.10
C TYR A 91 4.78 -10.71 -6.74
N THR A 92 4.43 -10.75 -5.46
CA THR A 92 3.20 -11.37 -5.00
C THR A 92 1.96 -10.82 -5.70
N ALA A 93 1.84 -9.51 -5.82
CA ALA A 93 0.69 -8.88 -6.48
C ALA A 93 0.68 -9.11 -7.99
N ARG A 94 1.84 -9.42 -8.58
CA ARG A 94 2.01 -9.60 -10.02
C ARG A 94 2.05 -11.06 -10.44
N LEU A 95 1.85 -11.97 -9.49
CA LEU A 95 1.92 -13.41 -9.78
C LEU A 95 0.84 -13.82 -10.76
N ALA A 96 -0.32 -13.22 -10.67
CA ALA A 96 -1.43 -13.48 -11.57
C ALA A 96 -2.46 -12.35 -11.45
N SER A 97 -3.41 -12.31 -12.37
CA SER A 97 -4.43 -11.27 -12.42
C SER A 97 -5.56 -11.46 -11.40
N SER A 98 -5.74 -12.68 -10.89
CA SER A 98 -6.77 -12.98 -9.90
C SER A 98 -6.19 -13.72 -8.69
N ASN A 99 -6.90 -13.64 -7.57
CA ASN A 99 -6.50 -14.37 -6.37
C ASN A 99 -6.54 -15.90 -6.59
N GLU A 100 -7.49 -16.36 -7.38
CA GLU A 100 -7.60 -17.79 -7.71
C GLU A 100 -6.38 -18.28 -8.48
N GLU A 101 -5.94 -17.50 -9.48
CA GLU A 101 -4.74 -17.82 -10.24
C GLU A 101 -3.49 -17.77 -9.38
N LYS A 102 -3.38 -16.78 -8.50
CA LYS A 102 -2.25 -16.69 -7.58
C LYS A 102 -2.16 -17.93 -6.70
N LEU A 103 -3.28 -18.34 -6.14
CA LEU A 103 -3.33 -19.52 -5.31
C LEU A 103 -2.98 -20.78 -6.11
N SER A 104 -3.52 -20.91 -7.31
CA SER A 104 -3.24 -22.05 -8.18
C SER A 104 -1.75 -22.16 -8.51
N LYS A 105 -1.13 -21.06 -8.90
CA LYS A 105 0.31 -21.03 -9.19
C LYS A 105 1.14 -21.37 -7.98
N LEU A 106 0.77 -20.87 -6.81
CA LEU A 106 1.47 -21.17 -5.57
C LEU A 106 1.34 -22.66 -5.23
N MET A 107 0.15 -23.21 -5.34
CA MET A 107 -0.08 -24.63 -5.06
C MET A 107 0.67 -25.53 -6.03
N GLN A 108 0.77 -25.16 -7.31
CA GLN A 108 1.57 -25.89 -8.28
C GLN A 108 3.06 -25.84 -7.91
N ALA A 109 3.56 -24.70 -7.53
CA ALA A 109 4.97 -24.54 -7.11
C ALA A 109 5.27 -25.35 -5.86
N MET A 110 4.28 -25.54 -5.00
CA MET A 110 4.43 -26.27 -3.74
C MET A 110 4.04 -27.74 -3.83
N ALA A 111 3.68 -28.23 -5.01
CA ALA A 111 3.37 -29.64 -5.21
C ALA A 111 4.58 -30.47 -4.79
N ASP A 112 4.33 -31.51 -4.00
CA ASP A 112 5.36 -32.43 -3.50
C ASP A 112 6.43 -31.81 -2.61
N VAL A 113 6.22 -30.56 -2.16
CA VAL A 113 7.12 -29.89 -1.23
C VAL A 113 6.61 -30.08 0.20
N PRO A 114 7.36 -30.81 1.05
CA PRO A 114 6.92 -31.05 2.44
C PRO A 114 7.15 -29.84 3.36
N TYR A 115 8.12 -29.00 3.04
CA TYR A 115 8.48 -27.86 3.83
C TYR A 115 7.64 -26.65 3.43
N ARG A 116 6.77 -26.21 4.32
CA ARG A 116 5.71 -25.26 3.94
C ARG A 116 5.68 -23.98 4.77
N SER A 117 6.77 -23.65 5.45
CA SER A 117 6.81 -22.39 6.19
C SER A 117 6.83 -21.20 5.25
N ALA A 118 6.14 -20.14 5.65
CA ALA A 118 6.02 -18.91 4.89
C ALA A 118 5.74 -17.75 5.83
N ARG A 119 5.89 -16.56 5.32
CA ARG A 119 5.54 -15.35 6.07
C ARG A 119 4.97 -14.30 5.13
N PHE A 120 4.08 -13.47 5.66
CA PHE A 120 3.74 -12.20 5.03
C PHE A 120 4.63 -11.11 5.60
N ARG A 121 5.13 -10.27 4.72
CA ARG A 121 5.86 -9.07 5.10
C ARG A 121 5.16 -7.86 4.53
N SER A 122 5.18 -6.77 5.30
CA SER A 122 4.62 -5.51 4.88
C SER A 122 5.51 -4.38 5.35
N ALA A 123 5.68 -3.38 4.52
CA ALA A 123 6.29 -2.12 4.88
C ALA A 123 5.28 -1.01 4.64
N MET A 124 5.16 -0.09 5.60
CA MET A 124 4.27 1.05 5.47
C MET A 124 5.08 2.33 5.55
N VAL A 125 4.69 3.31 4.75
CA VAL A 125 5.29 4.64 4.74
C VAL A 125 4.19 5.67 4.91
N LEU A 126 4.35 6.50 5.92
CA LEU A 126 3.51 7.69 6.11
C LEU A 126 4.37 8.91 5.76
N LEU A 127 4.00 9.59 4.70
CA LEU A 127 4.69 10.79 4.26
C LEU A 127 3.88 12.01 4.65
N LEU A 128 4.49 12.86 5.47
CA LEU A 128 3.88 14.09 5.94
C LEU A 128 4.41 15.24 5.11
N THR A 129 3.55 15.88 4.36
CA THR A 129 3.92 17.07 3.61
C THR A 129 3.98 18.27 4.55
N ARG A 130 4.89 19.17 4.25
CA ARG A 130 4.96 20.39 5.03
C ARG A 130 3.69 21.21 4.84
N TRP A 131 3.25 21.80 5.91
CA TRP A 131 2.16 22.76 5.85
C TRP A 131 2.57 23.93 4.97
N SER A 132 1.76 24.23 3.98
CA SER A 132 1.94 25.43 3.18
C SER A 132 1.08 26.53 3.78
N LEU A 133 1.71 27.65 4.10
CA LEU A 133 1.02 28.81 4.65
C LEU A 133 0.49 29.74 3.56
N ARG A 134 0.54 29.33 2.34
CA ARG A 134 0.06 30.14 1.22
C ARG A 134 -1.42 30.16 1.06
#